data_d56405139d8967b9614f96bfab0b4a76
#
_entry.id   d56405139d8967b9614f96bfab0b4a76
#
_cell.length_a   1.000
_cell.length_b   1.000
_cell.length_c   1.000
_cell.angle_alpha   90.00
_cell.angle_beta   90.00
_cell.angle_gamma   90.00
#
_symmetry.space_group_name_H-M   'P 1'
#
loop_
_entity.id
_entity.type
_entity.pdbx_description
1 polymer ?
#
loop_
_entity_poly.entity_id
_entity_poly.type
_entity_poly.pdbx_seq_one_letter_code
_entity_poly.pdbx_strand_id
1 'polypeptide(L)'
;ENTSVLGTPDVLGYNSHQYFFTVELKIANGSKVRLSPHQISFHILHPKNAFILVKTKADCRLYSGSQVRELFEKGLSVKPIVRGLRESCLYFENIGK
;
A
#
# COMPACT_ATOMS: atom_id res chain seq x y z
N GLU A 1 -6.75 -17.56 7.30
CA GLU A 1 -5.55 -16.80 7.29
C GLU A 1 -4.31 -17.64 6.97
N ASN A 2 -3.50 -17.18 6.07
CA ASN A 2 -2.31 -17.91 5.65
C ASN A 2 -1.08 -17.45 6.42
N THR A 3 -0.53 -18.31 7.24
CA THR A 3 0.65 -17.99 8.04
C THR A 3 1.93 -18.54 7.44
N SER A 4 1.86 -19.24 6.31
CA SER A 4 3.03 -19.90 5.73
C SER A 4 3.97 -18.91 5.03
N VAL A 5 3.50 -17.72 4.65
CA VAL A 5 4.30 -16.72 3.96
C VAL A 5 4.18 -15.38 4.69
N LEU A 6 5.23 -15.04 5.44
CA LEU A 6 5.27 -13.81 6.22
C LEU A 6 5.45 -12.61 5.30
N GLY A 7 4.75 -11.53 5.60
CA GLY A 7 4.84 -10.29 4.82
C GLY A 7 4.03 -10.28 3.55
N THR A 8 3.27 -11.34 3.26
CA THR A 8 2.39 -11.38 2.10
C THR A 8 1.33 -10.29 2.20
N PRO A 9 1.12 -9.49 1.15
CA PRO A 9 0.10 -8.45 1.18
C PRO A 9 -1.31 -9.00 1.34
N ASP A 10 -2.21 -8.15 1.84
CA ASP A 10 -3.58 -8.55 2.13
C ASP A 10 -4.42 -8.82 0.89
N VAL A 11 -4.15 -8.09 -0.19
CA VAL A 11 -4.98 -8.14 -1.39
C VAL A 11 -4.11 -8.30 -2.63
N LEU A 12 -4.54 -9.18 -3.52
CA LEU A 12 -3.98 -9.30 -4.86
C LEU A 12 -5.02 -8.80 -5.84
N GLY A 13 -4.65 -7.79 -6.63
CA GLY A 13 -5.55 -7.19 -7.60
C GLY A 13 -5.13 -7.50 -9.04
N TYR A 14 -6.11 -7.42 -9.93
CA TYR A 14 -5.91 -7.64 -11.35
C TYR A 14 -6.95 -6.81 -12.09
N ASN A 15 -6.49 -5.86 -12.89
CA ASN A 15 -7.41 -4.94 -13.56
C ASN A 15 -7.64 -5.29 -15.03
N SER A 16 -8.48 -4.50 -15.69
CA SER A 16 -8.84 -4.76 -17.09
C SER A 16 -7.68 -4.55 -18.06
N HIS A 17 -6.59 -3.94 -17.63
CA HIS A 17 -5.38 -3.77 -18.44
C HIS A 17 -4.41 -4.95 -18.24
N GLN A 18 -4.88 -6.03 -17.60
CA GLN A 18 -4.10 -7.23 -17.33
C GLN A 18 -2.89 -6.97 -16.45
N TYR A 19 -3.06 -6.07 -15.49
CA TYR A 19 -2.00 -5.64 -14.60
C TYR A 19 -2.24 -6.21 -13.20
N PHE A 20 -1.29 -6.99 -12.72
CA PHE A 20 -1.32 -7.49 -11.34
C PHE A 20 -0.71 -6.47 -10.40
N PHE A 21 -1.30 -6.35 -9.22
CA PHE A 21 -0.74 -5.52 -8.16
C PHE A 21 -1.14 -6.09 -6.81
N THR A 22 -0.41 -5.69 -5.78
CA THR A 22 -0.73 -6.08 -4.41
C THR A 22 -1.03 -4.84 -3.58
N VAL A 23 -1.88 -5.01 -2.57
CA VAL A 23 -2.23 -3.92 -1.66
C VAL A 23 -2.12 -4.42 -0.23
N GLU A 24 -1.32 -3.72 0.57
CA GLU A 24 -1.26 -3.92 2.01
C GLU A 24 -2.22 -2.93 2.66
N LEU A 25 -3.16 -3.42 3.47
CA LEU A 25 -4.15 -2.58 4.14
C LEU A 25 -3.67 -2.23 5.53
N LYS A 26 -3.67 -0.94 5.87
CA LYS A 26 -3.24 -0.46 7.17
C LYS A 26 -4.22 0.57 7.72
N ILE A 27 -4.33 0.59 9.06
CA ILE A 27 -5.08 1.63 9.75
C ILE A 27 -4.06 2.43 10.56
N ALA A 28 -4.03 3.75 10.34
CA ALA A 28 -3.13 4.61 11.07
C ALA A 28 -3.77 5.11 12.36
N ASN A 29 -3.01 5.01 13.46
CA ASN A 29 -3.36 5.63 14.73
C ASN A 29 -2.45 6.83 14.89
N GLY A 30 -3.03 8.04 14.82
CA GLY A 30 -2.23 9.25 14.77
C GLY A 30 -1.49 9.33 13.45
N SER A 31 -0.21 9.69 13.51
CA SER A 31 0.59 9.90 12.31
C SER A 31 1.45 8.69 11.92
N LYS A 32 1.45 7.64 12.73
CA LYS A 32 2.33 6.49 12.48
C LYS A 32 1.62 5.40 11.72
N VAL A 33 2.37 4.75 10.83
CA VAL A 33 1.92 3.57 10.10
C VAL A 33 2.80 2.41 10.53
N ARG A 34 2.18 1.38 11.10
CA ARG A 34 2.91 0.21 11.60
C ARG A 34 3.14 -0.79 10.48
N LEU A 35 4.40 -1.07 10.20
CA LEU A 35 4.79 -2.05 9.21
C LEU A 35 5.73 -3.03 9.88
N SER A 36 5.47 -4.32 9.73
CA SER A 36 6.38 -5.35 10.25
C SER A 36 7.64 -5.41 9.40
N PRO A 37 8.75 -5.97 9.94
CA PRO A 37 9.95 -6.15 9.13
C PRO A 37 9.70 -6.95 7.85
N HIS A 38 8.82 -7.94 7.91
CA HIS A 38 8.48 -8.75 6.72
C HIS A 38 7.75 -7.92 5.67
N GLN A 39 6.84 -7.04 6.10
CA GLN A 39 6.12 -6.16 5.18
C GLN A 39 7.06 -5.16 4.54
N ILE A 40 7.99 -4.62 5.32
CA ILE A 40 9.00 -3.70 4.78
C ILE A 40 9.87 -4.42 3.76
N SER A 41 10.36 -5.61 4.09
CA SER A 41 11.18 -6.42 3.18
C SER A 41 10.46 -6.74 1.88
N PHE A 42 9.18 -7.13 1.99
CA PHE A 42 8.39 -7.44 0.80
C PHE A 42 8.37 -6.27 -0.17
N HIS A 43 8.08 -5.07 0.36
CA HIS A 43 7.94 -3.89 -0.50
C HIS A 43 9.28 -3.38 -1.03
N ILE A 44 10.36 -3.62 -0.30
CA ILE A 44 11.70 -3.30 -0.81
C ILE A 44 12.07 -4.22 -1.97
N LEU A 45 11.74 -5.51 -1.85
CA LEU A 45 12.04 -6.48 -2.89
C LEU A 45 11.11 -6.37 -4.09
N HIS A 46 9.89 -5.90 -3.86
CA HIS A 46 8.86 -5.81 -4.91
C HIS A 46 8.26 -4.40 -4.94
N PRO A 47 9.08 -3.37 -5.29
CA PRO A 47 8.59 -1.99 -5.22
C PRO A 47 7.60 -1.61 -6.31
N LYS A 48 7.59 -2.36 -7.40
CA LYS A 48 6.67 -2.11 -8.51
C LYS A 48 5.40 -2.92 -8.31
N ASN A 49 4.28 -2.30 -8.63
CA ASN A 49 2.98 -2.96 -8.57
C ASN A 49 2.60 -3.40 -7.16
N ALA A 50 3.24 -2.84 -6.16
CA ALA A 50 2.92 -3.11 -4.77
C ALA A 50 2.57 -1.78 -4.10
N PHE A 51 1.47 -1.78 -3.36
CA PHE A 51 0.91 -0.56 -2.77
C PHE A 51 0.55 -0.77 -1.33
N ILE A 52 0.51 0.33 -0.58
CA ILE A 52 0.07 0.34 0.81
C ILE A 52 -1.07 1.34 0.89
N LEU A 53 -2.26 0.87 1.26
CA LEU A 53 -3.43 1.72 1.43
C LEU A 53 -3.66 1.92 2.91
N VAL A 54 -3.56 3.16 3.36
CA VAL A 54 -3.67 3.52 4.76
C VAL A 54 -4.98 4.26 5.01
N LYS A 55 -5.79 3.72 5.92
CA LYS A 55 -7.00 4.41 6.37
C LYS A 55 -6.65 5.26 7.58
N THR A 56 -6.97 6.54 7.50
CA THR A 56 -6.85 7.47 8.62
C THR A 56 -8.25 7.82 9.12
N LYS A 57 -8.34 8.64 10.16
CA LYS A 57 -9.63 9.13 10.63
C LYS A 57 -10.34 9.99 9.58
N ALA A 58 -9.56 10.68 8.75
CA ALA A 58 -10.11 11.63 7.80
C ALA A 58 -10.31 11.05 6.40
N ASP A 59 -9.40 10.17 5.96
CA ASP A 59 -9.39 9.72 4.56
C ASP A 59 -8.66 8.39 4.41
N CYS A 60 -8.50 7.97 3.16
CA CYS A 60 -7.59 6.88 2.79
C CYS A 60 -6.46 7.49 1.99
N ARG A 61 -5.26 6.95 2.15
CA ARG A 61 -4.07 7.42 1.46
C ARG A 61 -3.35 6.24 0.83
N LEU A 62 -3.05 6.37 -0.44
CA LEU A 62 -2.38 5.31 -1.19
C LEU A 62 -0.91 5.65 -1.35
N TYR A 63 -0.07 4.69 -1.01
CA TYR A 63 1.39 4.81 -1.15
C TYR A 63 1.91 3.71 -2.07
N SER A 64 2.96 4.03 -2.81
CA SER A 64 3.68 3.03 -3.58
C SER A 64 4.57 2.20 -2.67
N GLY A 65 4.83 0.95 -3.05
CA GLY A 65 5.80 0.13 -2.35
C GLY A 65 7.18 0.76 -2.27
N SER A 66 7.54 1.58 -3.26
CA SER A 66 8.82 2.28 -3.25
C SER A 66 8.93 3.32 -2.14
N GLN A 67 7.81 3.70 -1.52
CA GLN A 67 7.78 4.66 -0.42
C GLN A 67 7.80 3.98 0.96
N VAL A 68 7.97 2.66 1.01
CA VAL A 68 7.81 1.91 2.26
C VAL A 68 8.76 2.37 3.36
N ARG A 69 10.02 2.68 3.03
CA ARG A 69 10.97 3.15 4.03
C ARG A 69 10.59 4.49 4.61
N GLU A 70 10.25 5.43 3.74
CA GLU A 70 9.82 6.74 4.18
C GLU A 70 8.56 6.65 5.03
N LEU A 71 7.62 5.83 4.58
CA LEU A 71 6.35 5.65 5.29
C LEU A 71 6.59 5.08 6.69
N PHE A 72 7.50 4.12 6.81
CA PHE A 72 7.86 3.55 8.09
C PHE A 72 8.52 4.59 9.01
N GLU A 73 9.44 5.40 8.45
CA GLU A 73 10.20 6.36 9.24
C GLU A 73 9.41 7.62 9.57
N LYS A 74 8.65 8.13 8.60
CA LYS A 74 8.02 9.45 8.70
C LYS A 74 6.49 9.40 8.84
N GLY A 75 5.91 8.22 8.67
CA GLY A 75 4.47 8.05 8.80
C GLY A 75 3.69 8.89 7.80
N LEU A 76 2.58 9.45 8.25
CA LEU A 76 1.67 10.17 7.36
C LEU A 76 2.20 11.52 6.87
N SER A 77 3.40 11.93 7.30
CA SER A 77 4.02 13.12 6.74
C SER A 77 4.51 12.88 5.31
N VAL A 78 4.65 11.61 4.91
CA VAL A 78 5.00 11.27 3.53
C VAL A 78 3.81 11.55 2.63
N LYS A 79 4.08 12.19 1.50
CA LYS A 79 3.01 12.51 0.55
C LYS A 79 2.51 11.25 -0.14
N PRO A 80 1.21 10.95 -0.09
CA PRO A 80 0.66 9.80 -0.81
C PRO A 80 0.61 10.06 -2.30
N ILE A 81 0.57 8.99 -3.09
CA ILE A 81 0.38 9.14 -4.54
C ILE A 81 -1.07 9.50 -4.87
N VAL A 82 -2.01 9.05 -4.02
CA VAL A 82 -3.44 9.34 -4.19
C VAL A 82 -4.07 9.48 -2.82
N ARG A 83 -5.00 10.41 -2.66
CA ARG A 83 -5.83 10.57 -1.48
C ARG A 83 -7.27 10.23 -1.81
N GLY A 84 -7.92 9.49 -0.91
CA GLY A 84 -9.31 9.12 -1.04
C GLY A 84 -9.49 7.68 -1.48
N LEU A 85 -10.53 7.03 -0.96
CA LEU A 85 -10.79 5.63 -1.29
C LEU A 85 -11.22 5.48 -2.74
N ARG A 86 -12.16 6.32 -3.17
CA ARG A 86 -12.64 6.29 -4.55
C ARG A 86 -11.52 6.56 -5.53
N GLU A 87 -10.71 7.57 -5.24
CA GLU A 87 -9.57 7.95 -6.08
C GLU A 87 -8.54 6.83 -6.14
N SER A 88 -8.33 6.12 -5.04
CA SER A 88 -7.43 4.98 -5.01
C SER A 88 -7.94 3.84 -5.88
N CYS A 89 -9.25 3.56 -5.82
CA CYS A 89 -9.85 2.53 -6.67
C CYS A 89 -9.72 2.90 -8.15
N LEU A 90 -9.94 4.15 -8.50
CA LEU A 90 -9.76 4.62 -9.87
C LEU A 90 -8.31 4.48 -10.33
N TYR A 91 -7.38 4.75 -9.44
CA TYR A 91 -5.97 4.56 -9.72
C TYR A 91 -5.68 3.09 -10.07
N PHE A 92 -6.18 2.15 -9.26
CA PHE A 92 -5.99 0.73 -9.51
C PHE A 92 -6.60 0.28 -10.83
N GLU A 93 -7.76 0.83 -11.20
CA GLU A 93 -8.40 0.49 -12.46
C GLU A 93 -7.60 0.95 -13.68
N ASN A 94 -6.78 1.97 -13.52
CA ASN A 94 -6.06 2.59 -14.63
C ASN A 94 -4.57 2.25 -14.70
N ILE A 95 -4.03 1.49 -13.75
CA ILE A 95 -2.63 1.07 -13.82
C ILE A 95 -2.43 0.20 -15.05
N GLY A 96 -1.34 0.44 -15.75
CA GLY A 96 -1.01 -0.33 -16.95
C GLY A 96 -1.69 0.14 -18.22
N LYS A 97 -2.43 1.23 -18.10
CA LYS A 97 -3.14 1.81 -19.23
C LYS A 97 -2.19 2.41 -20.26
#